data_7aa4a6811753eba7113804493f44642a
#
_entry.id   7aa4a6811753eba7113804493f44642a
#
_cell.length_a   1.000
_cell.length_b   1.000
_cell.length_c   1.000
_cell.angle_alpha   90.00
_cell.angle_beta   90.00
_cell.angle_gamma   90.00
#
_symmetry.space_group_name_H-M   'P 1'
#
loop_
_entity.id
_entity.type
_entity.pdbx_description
1 polymer ?
#
loop_
_entity_poly.entity_id
_entity_poly.type
_entity_poly.pdbx_seq_one_letter_code
_entity_poly.pdbx_strand_id
1 'polypeptide(L)'
;MAKLSKTFPHSLGKETAARLIRERISSEKISKAHVATVTKEVWNDPYNLDFALTIFNYKINGDLKIEDDSLTVNVDLPMGASLFKGMIEDQLSQQIELMLK
;
A
#
# COMPACT_ATOMS: atom_id res chain seq x y z
N MET A 1 -11.20 -15.96 -2.27
CA MET A 1 -10.42 -14.74 -2.00
C MET A 1 -8.96 -14.99 -2.31
N ALA A 2 -8.34 -14.04 -2.99
CA ALA A 2 -6.93 -14.12 -3.34
C ALA A 2 -6.12 -13.17 -2.46
N LYS A 3 -4.90 -13.58 -2.15
CA LYS A 3 -3.98 -12.73 -1.40
C LYS A 3 -2.82 -12.37 -2.28
N LEU A 4 -2.38 -11.13 -2.15
CA LEU A 4 -1.23 -10.61 -2.87
C LEU A 4 -0.22 -10.11 -1.84
N SER A 5 1.02 -10.55 -1.96
CA SER A 5 2.09 -10.11 -1.08
C SER A 5 3.27 -9.67 -1.93
N LYS A 6 3.84 -8.51 -1.63
CA LYS A 6 4.97 -8.01 -2.37
C LYS A 6 5.92 -7.25 -1.45
N THR A 7 7.21 -7.46 -1.65
CA THR A 7 8.25 -6.80 -0.88
C THR A 7 9.01 -5.83 -1.77
N PHE A 8 9.21 -4.62 -1.27
CA PHE A 8 9.91 -3.54 -1.96
C PHE A 8 11.19 -3.21 -1.21
N PRO A 9 12.36 -3.33 -1.84
CA PRO A 9 13.60 -2.94 -1.18
C PRO A 9 13.72 -1.42 -1.10
N HIS A 10 14.37 -0.94 -0.06
CA HIS A 10 14.73 0.47 0.07
C HIS A 10 15.99 0.59 0.90
N SER A 11 16.62 1.76 0.85
CA SER A 11 17.84 2.03 1.62
C SER A 11 17.65 3.21 2.57
N LEU A 12 16.42 3.48 2.97
CA LEU A 12 16.07 4.67 3.75
C LEU A 12 16.18 4.46 5.26
N GLY A 13 16.16 3.21 5.71
CA GLY A 13 16.00 2.88 7.12
C GLY A 13 14.52 2.92 7.48
N LYS A 14 14.13 2.11 8.49
CA LYS A 14 12.71 1.96 8.82
C LYS A 14 12.07 3.26 9.30
N GLU A 15 12.81 4.09 10.03
CA GLU A 15 12.26 5.34 10.55
C GLU A 15 11.91 6.32 9.42
N THR A 16 12.84 6.49 8.46
CA THR A 16 12.60 7.37 7.34
C THR A 16 11.51 6.83 6.43
N ALA A 17 11.53 5.53 6.16
CA ALA A 17 10.50 4.90 5.34
C ALA A 17 9.12 5.06 5.99
N ALA A 18 9.01 4.82 7.29
CA ALA A 18 7.74 4.98 8.01
C ALA A 18 7.24 6.41 7.94
N ARG A 19 8.14 7.38 8.12
CA ARG A 19 7.76 8.79 8.04
C ARG A 19 7.24 9.16 6.67
N LEU A 20 7.92 8.72 5.61
CA LEU A 20 7.51 9.02 4.25
C LEU A 20 6.14 8.38 3.94
N ILE A 21 5.94 7.15 4.36
CA ILE A 21 4.67 6.47 4.14
C ILE A 21 3.55 7.21 4.88
N ARG A 22 3.79 7.56 6.15
CA ARG A 22 2.79 8.22 6.97
C ARG A 22 2.39 9.58 6.38
N GLU A 23 3.37 10.33 5.91
CA GLU A 23 3.11 11.65 5.33
C GLU A 23 2.37 11.55 3.99
N ARG A 24 2.72 10.56 3.18
CA ARG A 24 2.23 10.49 1.80
C ARG A 24 0.97 9.67 1.63
N ILE A 25 0.73 8.70 2.51
CA ILE A 25 -0.48 7.89 2.41
C ILE A 25 -1.73 8.73 2.69
N SER A 26 -1.58 9.74 3.55
CA SER A 26 -2.67 10.65 3.89
C SER A 26 -2.78 11.80 2.89
N SER A 27 -1.85 11.92 1.95
CA SER A 27 -1.83 13.05 1.02
C SER A 27 -2.69 12.78 -0.20
N GLU A 28 -3.09 13.85 -0.87
CA GLU A 28 -3.87 13.76 -2.10
C GLU A 28 -3.08 13.19 -3.26
N LYS A 29 -1.77 13.00 -3.10
CA LYS A 29 -0.93 12.48 -4.17
C LYS A 29 -1.34 11.07 -4.60
N ILE A 30 -1.82 10.27 -3.65
CA ILE A 30 -2.29 8.93 -3.96
C ILE A 30 -3.61 9.01 -4.72
N SER A 31 -4.51 9.88 -4.25
CA SER A 31 -5.82 10.01 -4.90
C SER A 31 -5.73 10.67 -6.27
N LYS A 32 -4.63 11.36 -6.58
CA LYS A 32 -4.45 11.93 -7.92
C LYS A 32 -4.37 10.87 -9.02
N ALA A 33 -4.06 9.63 -8.66
CA ALA A 33 -4.07 8.55 -9.64
C ALA A 33 -5.48 8.23 -10.15
N HIS A 34 -6.50 8.67 -9.43
CA HIS A 34 -7.92 8.48 -9.76
C HIS A 34 -8.34 7.01 -9.85
N VAL A 35 -7.45 6.09 -9.50
CA VAL A 35 -7.76 4.66 -9.52
C VAL A 35 -7.76 4.05 -8.13
N ALA A 36 -7.13 4.73 -7.17
CA ALA A 36 -7.04 4.23 -5.80
C ALA A 36 -7.37 5.35 -4.82
N THR A 37 -8.21 5.04 -3.83
CA THR A 37 -8.56 5.97 -2.75
C THR A 37 -8.40 5.25 -1.42
N VAL A 38 -7.58 5.81 -0.54
CA VAL A 38 -7.38 5.24 0.79
C VAL A 38 -8.60 5.59 1.66
N THR A 39 -9.25 4.58 2.21
CA THR A 39 -10.45 4.74 3.02
C THR A 39 -10.22 4.42 4.48
N LYS A 40 -9.08 3.82 4.83
CA LYS A 40 -8.74 3.47 6.19
C LYS A 40 -7.24 3.51 6.36
N GLU A 41 -6.78 4.05 7.49
CA GLU A 41 -5.38 4.09 7.86
C GLU A 41 -5.28 3.94 9.37
N VAL A 42 -4.77 2.79 9.84
CA VAL A 42 -4.61 2.53 11.28
C VAL A 42 -3.19 2.04 11.52
N TRP A 43 -2.42 2.81 12.25
CA TRP A 43 -1.06 2.45 12.64
C TRP A 43 -1.09 1.72 13.96
N ASN A 44 -0.78 0.43 13.93
CA ASN A 44 -0.75 -0.39 15.14
C ASN A 44 0.50 -0.12 15.96
N ASP A 45 1.58 0.22 15.27
CA ASP A 45 2.82 0.73 15.85
C ASP A 45 3.52 1.56 14.76
N PRO A 46 4.69 2.17 15.04
CA PRO A 46 5.31 3.06 14.06
C PRO A 46 5.66 2.41 12.71
N TYR A 47 5.71 1.07 12.65
CA TYR A 47 6.19 0.36 11.48
C TYR A 47 5.17 -0.61 10.88
N ASN A 48 3.97 -0.69 11.45
CA ASN A 48 2.93 -1.59 10.96
C ASN A 48 1.63 -0.83 10.76
N LEU A 49 1.14 -0.86 9.54
CA LEU A 49 -0.05 -0.13 9.13
C LEU A 49 -1.10 -1.10 8.60
N ASP A 50 -2.32 -0.98 9.11
CA ASP A 50 -3.49 -1.60 8.50
C ASP A 50 -4.20 -0.56 7.66
N PHE A 51 -4.50 -0.90 6.43
CA PHE A 51 -5.14 0.05 5.53
C PHE A 51 -6.26 -0.61 4.73
N ALA A 52 -7.12 0.24 4.20
CA ALA A 52 -8.10 -0.17 3.21
C ALA A 52 -8.11 0.88 2.11
N LEU A 53 -8.32 0.41 0.90
CA LEU A 53 -8.42 1.32 -0.22
C LEU A 53 -9.42 0.78 -1.24
N THR A 54 -9.85 1.65 -2.14
CA THR A 54 -10.74 1.28 -3.22
C THR A 54 -9.98 1.46 -4.53
N ILE A 55 -9.89 0.39 -5.31
CA ILE A 55 -9.30 0.41 -6.65
C ILE A 55 -10.34 -0.16 -7.61
N PHE A 56 -10.66 0.56 -8.66
CA PHE A 56 -11.63 0.11 -9.67
C PHE A 56 -12.95 -0.33 -9.05
N ASN A 57 -13.41 0.41 -8.02
CA ASN A 57 -14.63 0.11 -7.27
C ASN A 57 -14.57 -1.15 -6.40
N TYR A 58 -13.40 -1.77 -6.29
CA TYR A 58 -13.21 -2.89 -5.37
C TYR A 58 -12.59 -2.39 -4.08
N LYS A 59 -13.18 -2.80 -2.96
CA LYS A 59 -12.65 -2.47 -1.65
C LYS A 59 -11.58 -3.51 -1.29
N ILE A 60 -10.37 -3.03 -1.03
CA ILE A 60 -9.21 -3.88 -0.77
C ILE A 60 -8.68 -3.56 0.61
N ASN A 61 -8.57 -4.59 1.45
CA ASN A 61 -7.97 -4.48 2.76
C ASN A 61 -6.56 -5.02 2.71
N GLY A 62 -5.67 -4.42 3.50
CA GLY A 62 -4.30 -4.89 3.52
C GLY A 62 -3.54 -4.39 4.71
N ASP A 63 -2.30 -4.82 4.78
CA ASP A 63 -1.37 -4.33 5.79
C ASP A 63 -0.01 -4.09 5.16
N LEU A 64 0.77 -3.28 5.86
CA LEU A 64 2.07 -2.86 5.37
C LEU A 64 3.03 -2.95 6.54
N LYS A 65 4.15 -3.64 6.33
CA LYS A 65 5.17 -3.82 7.33
C LYS A 65 6.46 -3.17 6.86
N ILE A 66 7.00 -2.28 7.67
CA ILE A 66 8.18 -1.50 7.33
C ILE A 66 9.39 -2.04 8.08
N GLU A 67 10.45 -2.36 7.35
CA GLU A 67 11.71 -2.82 7.91
C GLU A 67 12.84 -1.89 7.46
N ASP A 68 14.06 -2.12 7.98
CA ASP A 68 15.18 -1.22 7.70
C ASP A 68 15.53 -1.14 6.21
N ASP A 69 15.45 -2.26 5.52
CA ASP A 69 15.89 -2.34 4.12
C ASP A 69 14.79 -2.77 3.18
N SER A 70 13.57 -2.94 3.68
CA SER A 70 12.46 -3.40 2.85
C SER A 70 11.12 -2.98 3.43
N LEU A 71 10.11 -3.13 2.61
CA LEU A 71 8.73 -2.84 2.97
C LEU A 71 7.87 -3.91 2.33
N THR A 72 7.06 -4.58 3.12
CA THR A 72 6.18 -5.65 2.62
C THR A 72 4.74 -5.21 2.69
N VAL A 73 4.04 -5.38 1.58
CA VAL A 73 2.61 -5.08 1.47
C VAL A 73 1.86 -6.38 1.26
N ASN A 74 0.86 -6.61 2.10
CA ASN A 74 -0.05 -7.75 1.96
C ASN A 74 -1.45 -7.20 1.75
N VAL A 75 -2.14 -7.69 0.73
CA VAL A 75 -3.52 -7.27 0.47
C VAL A 75 -4.40 -8.49 0.23
N ASP A 76 -5.66 -8.36 0.64
CA ASP A 76 -6.69 -9.36 0.38
C ASP A 76 -7.55 -8.85 -0.76
N LEU A 77 -7.60 -9.61 -1.85
CA LEU A 77 -8.38 -9.25 -3.02
C LEU A 77 -9.76 -9.90 -2.92
N PRO A 78 -10.85 -9.10 -3.04
CA PRO A 78 -12.18 -9.68 -3.03
C PRO A 78 -12.42 -10.52 -4.28
N MET A 79 -13.47 -11.36 -4.21
CA MET A 79 -13.87 -12.16 -5.36
C MET A 79 -14.20 -11.22 -6.52
N GLY A 80 -13.72 -11.56 -7.70
CA GLY A 80 -13.86 -10.69 -8.87
C GLY A 80 -12.66 -9.80 -9.10
N ALA A 81 -12.11 -9.20 -8.04
CA ALA A 81 -10.92 -8.37 -8.17
C ALA A 81 -9.71 -9.20 -8.54
N SER A 82 -9.72 -10.49 -8.26
CA SER A 82 -8.61 -11.37 -8.62
C SER A 82 -8.39 -11.44 -10.13
N LEU A 83 -9.41 -11.14 -10.92
CA LEU A 83 -9.27 -11.05 -12.38
C LEU A 83 -8.37 -9.88 -12.80
N PHE A 84 -8.24 -8.89 -11.93
CA PHE A 84 -7.43 -7.70 -12.17
C PHE A 84 -6.18 -7.67 -11.30
N LYS A 85 -5.76 -8.83 -10.80
CA LYS A 85 -4.65 -8.92 -9.86
C LYS A 85 -3.39 -8.23 -10.38
N GLY A 86 -3.05 -8.44 -11.65
CA GLY A 86 -1.87 -7.82 -12.25
C GLY A 86 -1.97 -6.30 -12.27
N MET A 87 -3.13 -5.77 -12.63
CA MET A 87 -3.34 -4.33 -12.66
C MET A 87 -3.28 -3.73 -11.25
N ILE A 88 -3.89 -4.41 -10.28
CA ILE A 88 -3.87 -3.96 -8.90
C ILE A 88 -2.45 -3.98 -8.35
N GLU A 89 -1.70 -5.03 -8.64
CA GLU A 89 -0.31 -5.13 -8.24
C GLU A 89 0.53 -4.00 -8.81
N ASP A 90 0.34 -3.69 -10.09
CA ASP A 90 1.06 -2.59 -10.75
C ASP A 90 0.74 -1.25 -10.10
N GLN A 91 -0.53 -0.99 -9.81
CA GLN A 91 -0.93 0.26 -9.17
C GLN A 91 -0.35 0.38 -7.76
N LEU A 92 -0.41 -0.70 -6.99
CA LEU A 92 0.17 -0.70 -5.66
C LEU A 92 1.68 -0.47 -5.72
N SER A 93 2.37 -1.12 -6.66
CA SER A 93 3.80 -0.95 -6.81
C SER A 93 4.17 0.49 -7.14
N GLN A 94 3.45 1.11 -8.06
CA GLN A 94 3.70 2.50 -8.43
C GLN A 94 3.48 3.44 -7.24
N GLN A 95 2.40 3.24 -6.49
CA GLN A 95 2.10 4.08 -5.34
C GLN A 95 3.15 3.92 -4.24
N ILE A 96 3.55 2.69 -3.95
CA ILE A 96 4.57 2.44 -2.93
C ILE A 96 5.91 3.05 -3.34
N GLU A 97 6.32 2.88 -4.59
CA GLU A 97 7.58 3.45 -5.07
C GLU A 97 7.56 4.98 -4.98
N LEU A 98 6.43 5.60 -5.29
CA LEU A 98 6.29 7.05 -5.15
C LEU A 98 6.39 7.50 -3.69
N MET A 99 5.84 6.71 -2.78
CA MET A 99 5.91 7.03 -1.37
C MET A 99 7.32 6.90 -0.79
N LEU A 100 8.15 6.06 -1.39
CA LEU A 100 9.52 5.83 -0.91
C LEU A 100 10.56 6.78 -1.54
N LYS A 101 10.14 7.62 -2.45
CA LYS A 101 11.06 8.57 -3.10
C LYS A 101 11.17 9.90 -2.38
#